data_41b6c56eb0b2ea2741afdebd1e3d16fc
#
_entry.id   41b6c56eb0b2ea2741afdebd1e3d16fc
#
_cell.length_a   1.000
_cell.length_b   1.000
_cell.length_c   1.000
_cell.angle_alpha   90.00
_cell.angle_beta   90.00
_cell.angle_gamma   90.00
#
_symmetry.space_group_name_H-M   'P 1'
#
loop_
_entity.id
_entity.type
_entity.pdbx_description
1 polymer ?
#
loop_
_entity_poly.entity_id
_entity_poly.type
_entity_poly.pdbx_seq_one_letter_code
_entity_poly.pdbx_strand_id
1 'polypeptide(L)'
;MRPALPAALLLPTLAAGGLVDTIERTVAGVVDCATCHSALPTFKALAALGDARFVQTIAAACTDLKIEDADVCEGAIRTQGPILAHDLRHFSLFGDTATKFCDAVFGMCDLPPVTPWRVPFPKEKPDVERVWRSRGREPVKVMHFSDVHIDREYTGFRRAPEARSIAALPLGMRTCDAPGRLADSMLDATQKFGAHARFSIFTGDVIDHAVWDVDEENVPKNMLEFTDQFAQKLSAPLFPALGAESAPTNSFPRDTTEHEITADFVFDAQMQGWSTIQHHSGSYAVLAPGMDLRVISVNTQYWYKQNFWLYDSDEHQPDPNGIIAFLRAWIIAHMPPGRGDVVRDQSAYFDQVFYGHTHADEFAIGYADYSARTAENAVSVAMIGPAMTPMSGNPAFKMYDIDPDSYEIMDVRSYYNVLSCPPDPTLTSLQRPGNSSTAPVRLCSTRTLLPPNASLSPAFWHNLTEVFYKNDTAFQTYIAHKHRGREFVRRPCVGACKNGTLCEMRTLRSDVCPQQSGPIFRIPDDHGHFSFAPELGSCEGEGIGGILRKMAARAVAKTWVLSSSSISS
;
A
#
# COMPACT_ATOMS: atom_id res chain seq x y z
N MET A 1 8.79 47.40 -5.95
CA MET A 1 7.66 47.00 -6.78
C MET A 1 8.11 46.93 -8.23
N ARG A 2 8.36 45.73 -8.74
CA ARG A 2 8.57 45.46 -10.17
C ARG A 2 7.30 44.81 -10.68
N PRO A 3 6.72 45.22 -11.80
CA PRO A 3 5.51 44.58 -12.31
C PRO A 3 5.87 43.17 -12.81
N ALA A 4 5.11 42.17 -12.34
CA ALA A 4 5.12 40.83 -12.90
C ALA A 4 4.56 40.92 -14.33
N LEU A 5 5.36 40.55 -15.33
CA LEU A 5 4.87 40.33 -16.68
C LEU A 5 3.92 39.11 -16.66
N PRO A 6 2.75 39.20 -17.29
CA PRO A 6 1.85 38.06 -17.36
C PRO A 6 2.43 37.01 -18.31
N ALA A 7 2.53 35.77 -17.80
CA ALA A 7 2.93 34.57 -18.55
C ALA A 7 1.93 34.12 -19.64
N ALA A 8 1.04 35.00 -20.06
CA ALA A 8 -0.06 34.74 -21.00
C ALA A 8 0.30 34.82 -22.49
N LEU A 9 1.59 34.81 -22.87
CA LEU A 9 1.96 35.20 -24.24
C LEU A 9 2.56 34.11 -25.13
N LEU A 10 2.35 32.80 -24.86
CA LEU A 10 2.92 31.73 -25.72
C LEU A 10 2.01 30.52 -26.01
N LEU A 11 0.70 30.65 -25.84
CA LEU A 11 -0.21 29.63 -26.41
C LEU A 11 -0.96 30.27 -27.59
N PRO A 12 -0.60 29.96 -28.85
CA PRO A 12 -1.50 30.18 -29.94
C PRO A 12 -2.78 29.39 -29.66
N THR A 13 -3.91 29.90 -30.14
CA THR A 13 -5.23 29.24 -30.09
C THR A 13 -5.16 27.89 -30.80
N LEU A 14 -4.62 26.86 -30.09
CA LEU A 14 -4.59 25.50 -30.59
C LEU A 14 -6.01 24.94 -30.55
N ALA A 15 -6.50 24.48 -31.71
CA ALA A 15 -7.69 23.62 -31.76
C ALA A 15 -7.50 22.40 -30.86
N ALA A 16 -8.58 21.81 -30.35
CA ALA A 16 -8.49 20.69 -29.37
C ALA A 16 -7.56 19.56 -29.82
N GLY A 17 -7.49 19.21 -31.11
CA GLY A 17 -6.56 18.22 -31.65
C GLY A 17 -5.08 18.59 -31.51
N GLY A 18 -4.73 19.87 -31.60
CA GLY A 18 -3.35 20.30 -31.42
C GLY A 18 -2.85 20.25 -29.97
N LEU A 19 -3.75 20.25 -28.97
CA LEU A 19 -3.41 20.05 -27.57
C LEU A 19 -3.10 18.57 -27.29
N VAL A 20 -3.92 17.65 -27.78
CA VAL A 20 -3.71 16.20 -27.66
C VAL A 20 -2.35 15.80 -28.24
N ASP A 21 -2.07 16.17 -29.51
CA ASP A 21 -0.78 15.91 -30.14
C ASP A 21 0.41 16.51 -29.36
N THR A 22 0.20 17.64 -28.71
CA THR A 22 1.24 18.29 -27.89
C THR A 22 1.51 17.47 -26.63
N ILE A 23 0.47 17.01 -25.95
CA ILE A 23 0.60 16.15 -24.75
C ILE A 23 1.23 14.80 -25.10
N GLU A 24 0.78 14.15 -26.17
CA GLU A 24 1.37 12.89 -26.64
C GLU A 24 2.88 13.01 -26.86
N ARG A 25 3.32 14.06 -27.56
CA ARG A 25 4.75 14.32 -27.79
C ARG A 25 5.49 14.67 -26.51
N THR A 26 4.86 15.42 -25.60
CA THR A 26 5.46 15.78 -24.31
C THR A 26 5.69 14.55 -23.47
N VAL A 27 4.67 13.70 -23.31
CA VAL A 27 4.78 12.43 -22.55
C VAL A 27 5.78 11.48 -23.20
N ALA A 28 5.77 11.38 -24.53
CA ALA A 28 6.72 10.60 -25.30
C ALA A 28 8.19 10.99 -25.07
N GLY A 29 8.45 12.22 -24.67
CA GLY A 29 9.78 12.73 -24.36
C GLY A 29 10.23 12.46 -22.92
N VAL A 30 9.38 11.94 -22.03
CA VAL A 30 9.73 11.66 -20.64
C VAL A 30 10.42 10.31 -20.54
N VAL A 31 11.73 10.33 -20.37
CA VAL A 31 12.57 9.11 -20.31
C VAL A 31 13.48 9.07 -19.07
N ASP A 32 13.61 10.18 -18.37
CA ASP A 32 14.38 10.33 -17.14
C ASP A 32 13.86 11.53 -16.31
N CYS A 33 14.47 11.78 -15.16
CA CYS A 33 14.11 12.87 -14.26
C CYS A 33 14.21 14.25 -14.94
N ALA A 34 15.27 14.52 -15.70
CA ALA A 34 15.49 15.81 -16.36
C ALA A 34 14.42 16.08 -17.43
N THR A 35 14.06 15.07 -18.20
CA THR A 35 13.01 15.16 -19.23
C THR A 35 11.61 15.26 -18.61
N CYS A 36 11.36 14.63 -17.43
CA CYS A 36 10.14 14.86 -16.68
C CYS A 36 10.02 16.33 -16.27
N HIS A 37 11.04 16.91 -15.64
CA HIS A 37 11.04 18.35 -15.32
C HIS A 37 10.83 19.24 -16.56
N SER A 38 11.38 18.85 -17.69
CA SER A 38 11.19 19.58 -18.97
C SER A 38 9.76 19.48 -19.51
N ALA A 39 9.00 18.47 -19.15
CA ALA A 39 7.59 18.28 -19.52
C ALA A 39 6.62 19.10 -18.65
N LEU A 40 6.97 19.38 -17.38
CA LEU A 40 6.09 20.07 -16.43
C LEU A 40 5.58 21.44 -16.91
N PRO A 41 6.34 22.31 -17.61
CA PRO A 41 5.81 23.55 -18.15
C PRO A 41 4.63 23.35 -19.09
N THR A 42 4.63 22.31 -19.92
CA THR A 42 3.54 21.98 -20.83
C THR A 42 2.30 21.53 -20.07
N PHE A 43 2.46 20.65 -19.08
CA PHE A 43 1.36 20.24 -18.21
C PHE A 43 0.79 21.40 -17.40
N LYS A 44 1.64 22.26 -16.84
CA LYS A 44 1.22 23.47 -16.11
C LYS A 44 0.44 24.44 -17.01
N ALA A 45 0.89 24.62 -18.25
CA ALA A 45 0.17 25.43 -19.23
C ALA A 45 -1.20 24.84 -19.58
N LEU A 46 -1.30 23.52 -19.73
CA LEU A 46 -2.59 22.84 -19.93
C LEU A 46 -3.49 23.00 -18.70
N ALA A 47 -2.96 22.81 -17.49
CA ALA A 47 -3.70 22.98 -16.24
C ALA A 47 -4.24 24.41 -16.04
N ALA A 48 -3.51 25.41 -16.55
CA ALA A 48 -3.95 26.81 -16.54
C ALA A 48 -5.19 27.09 -17.42
N LEU A 49 -5.54 26.19 -18.35
CA LEU A 49 -6.76 26.26 -19.16
C LEU A 49 -8.01 25.77 -18.41
N GLY A 50 -7.85 25.27 -17.17
CA GLY A 50 -8.90 24.74 -16.30
C GLY A 50 -9.01 23.22 -16.30
N ASP A 51 -9.61 22.69 -15.23
CA ASP A 51 -9.67 21.25 -14.95
C ASP A 51 -10.37 20.47 -16.06
N ALA A 52 -11.51 20.94 -16.54
CA ALA A 52 -12.25 20.28 -17.61
C ALA A 52 -11.42 20.11 -18.89
N ARG A 53 -10.62 21.14 -19.25
CA ARG A 53 -9.76 21.07 -20.43
C ARG A 53 -8.58 20.14 -20.20
N PHE A 54 -8.00 20.14 -19.00
CA PHE A 54 -6.94 19.23 -18.61
C PHE A 54 -7.40 17.77 -18.73
N VAL A 55 -8.52 17.44 -18.08
CA VAL A 55 -9.13 16.10 -18.08
C VAL A 55 -9.42 15.63 -19.51
N GLN A 56 -10.13 16.43 -20.30
CA GLN A 56 -10.47 16.08 -21.68
C GLN A 56 -9.24 15.80 -22.55
N THR A 57 -8.19 16.62 -22.41
CA THR A 57 -6.98 16.48 -23.25
C THR A 57 -6.20 15.23 -22.89
N ILE A 58 -6.01 14.94 -21.58
CA ILE A 58 -5.27 13.75 -21.13
C ILE A 58 -6.05 12.47 -21.44
N ALA A 59 -7.38 12.46 -21.23
CA ALA A 59 -8.23 11.31 -21.54
C ALA A 59 -8.23 10.99 -23.04
N ALA A 60 -8.33 12.01 -23.88
CA ALA A 60 -8.23 11.83 -25.35
C ALA A 60 -6.87 11.25 -25.76
N ALA A 61 -5.76 11.76 -25.21
CA ALA A 61 -4.43 11.23 -25.49
C ALA A 61 -4.27 9.76 -25.05
N CYS A 62 -4.83 9.38 -23.88
CA CYS A 62 -4.86 8.00 -23.40
C CYS A 62 -5.59 7.08 -24.40
N THR A 63 -6.78 7.49 -24.84
CA THR A 63 -7.63 6.73 -25.77
C THR A 63 -7.03 6.65 -27.17
N ASP A 64 -6.52 7.75 -27.70
CA ASP A 64 -5.92 7.82 -29.06
C ASP A 64 -4.65 6.95 -29.15
N LEU A 65 -3.86 6.93 -28.08
CA LEU A 65 -2.70 6.04 -27.96
C LEU A 65 -3.08 4.59 -27.60
N LYS A 66 -4.35 4.30 -27.32
CA LYS A 66 -4.84 2.98 -26.89
C LYS A 66 -4.02 2.43 -25.70
N ILE A 67 -3.85 3.25 -24.70
CA ILE A 67 -3.09 2.90 -23.51
C ILE A 67 -3.90 1.93 -22.65
N GLU A 68 -5.18 2.26 -22.43
CA GLU A 68 -6.19 1.48 -21.75
C GLU A 68 -7.51 1.53 -22.53
N ASP A 69 -8.52 0.79 -22.08
CA ASP A 69 -9.88 0.89 -22.58
C ASP A 69 -10.43 2.31 -22.32
N ALA A 70 -11.36 2.74 -23.15
CA ALA A 70 -11.83 4.13 -23.13
C ALA A 70 -12.49 4.53 -21.80
N ASP A 71 -13.21 3.60 -21.15
CA ASP A 71 -13.83 3.79 -19.84
C ASP A 71 -12.79 3.93 -18.71
N VAL A 72 -11.70 3.15 -18.76
CA VAL A 72 -10.56 3.27 -17.84
C VAL A 72 -9.85 4.60 -18.01
N CYS A 73 -9.54 4.99 -19.29
CA CYS A 73 -8.94 6.29 -19.60
C CYS A 73 -9.79 7.45 -19.08
N GLU A 74 -11.09 7.43 -19.36
CA GLU A 74 -12.01 8.50 -18.96
C GLU A 74 -12.18 8.54 -17.43
N GLY A 75 -12.44 7.41 -16.80
CA GLY A 75 -12.71 7.31 -15.38
C GLY A 75 -11.51 7.74 -14.52
N ALA A 76 -10.32 7.16 -14.73
CA ALA A 76 -9.13 7.48 -13.95
C ALA A 76 -8.73 8.96 -14.08
N ILE A 77 -8.84 9.52 -15.31
CA ILE A 77 -8.45 10.90 -15.53
C ILE A 77 -9.55 11.87 -15.04
N ARG A 78 -10.81 11.49 -15.08
CA ARG A 78 -11.91 12.26 -14.50
C ARG A 78 -11.78 12.40 -12.98
N THR A 79 -11.40 11.34 -12.30
CA THR A 79 -11.30 11.33 -10.83
C THR A 79 -10.04 12.03 -10.32
N GLN A 80 -8.88 11.76 -10.88
CA GLN A 80 -7.59 12.26 -10.38
C GLN A 80 -7.05 13.49 -11.15
N GLY A 81 -7.49 13.69 -12.37
CA GLY A 81 -7.04 14.79 -13.23
C GLY A 81 -7.24 16.19 -12.65
N PRO A 82 -8.39 16.52 -12.03
CA PRO A 82 -8.58 17.82 -11.38
C PRO A 82 -7.55 18.09 -10.28
N ILE A 83 -7.17 17.07 -9.48
CA ILE A 83 -6.17 17.19 -8.41
C ILE A 83 -4.79 17.49 -9.02
N LEU A 84 -4.38 16.73 -10.05
CA LEU A 84 -3.12 17.00 -10.73
C LEU A 84 -3.09 18.38 -11.38
N ALA A 85 -4.20 18.82 -11.97
CA ALA A 85 -4.29 20.16 -12.55
C ALA A 85 -4.18 21.24 -11.47
N HIS A 86 -4.78 21.02 -10.29
CA HIS A 86 -4.64 21.90 -9.13
C HIS A 86 -3.18 22.00 -8.71
N ASP A 87 -2.50 20.90 -8.48
CA ASP A 87 -1.11 20.83 -8.02
C ASP A 87 -0.17 21.54 -9.01
N LEU A 88 -0.30 21.23 -10.31
CA LEU A 88 0.49 21.84 -11.37
C LEU A 88 0.37 23.36 -11.40
N ARG A 89 -0.76 23.93 -11.00
CA ARG A 89 -0.93 25.38 -10.87
C ARG A 89 -0.20 25.97 -9.67
N HIS A 90 -0.05 25.21 -8.58
CA HIS A 90 0.37 25.73 -7.29
C HIS A 90 1.87 25.53 -6.99
N PHE A 91 2.46 24.37 -7.30
CA PHE A 91 3.87 24.16 -6.99
C PHE A 91 4.83 24.81 -8.01
N SER A 92 6.07 25.06 -7.59
CA SER A 92 7.17 25.54 -8.41
C SER A 92 7.77 24.43 -9.27
N LEU A 93 8.00 24.70 -10.58
CA LEU A 93 8.59 23.73 -11.51
C LEU A 93 10.05 23.33 -11.19
N PHE A 94 10.70 24.04 -10.27
CA PHE A 94 12.13 23.90 -9.95
C PHE A 94 12.37 23.53 -8.49
N GLY A 95 11.31 23.21 -7.73
CA GLY A 95 11.37 22.82 -6.32
C GLY A 95 11.41 21.30 -6.11
N ASP A 96 11.59 20.91 -4.85
CA ASP A 96 11.56 19.50 -4.43
C ASP A 96 10.20 18.87 -4.69
N THR A 97 9.10 19.65 -4.62
CA THR A 97 7.75 19.17 -4.93
C THR A 97 7.64 18.72 -6.39
N ALA A 98 8.24 19.44 -7.34
CA ALA A 98 8.29 19.02 -8.74
C ALA A 98 9.04 17.69 -8.92
N THR A 99 10.14 17.49 -8.18
CA THR A 99 10.89 16.22 -8.20
C THR A 99 10.07 15.07 -7.64
N LYS A 100 9.40 15.28 -6.50
CA LYS A 100 8.48 14.29 -5.89
C LYS A 100 7.30 13.98 -6.81
N PHE A 101 6.74 14.98 -7.47
CA PHE A 101 5.67 14.81 -8.44
C PHE A 101 6.13 13.97 -9.64
N CYS A 102 7.33 14.23 -10.17
CA CYS A 102 7.92 13.42 -11.25
C CYS A 102 8.17 11.97 -10.82
N ASP A 103 8.54 11.73 -9.55
CA ASP A 103 8.63 10.38 -9.02
C ASP A 103 7.23 9.74 -8.89
N ALA A 104 6.27 10.42 -8.30
CA ALA A 104 4.92 9.88 -8.08
C ALA A 104 4.19 9.55 -9.39
N VAL A 105 4.25 10.45 -10.37
CA VAL A 105 3.51 10.32 -11.64
C VAL A 105 4.24 9.44 -12.65
N PHE A 106 5.55 9.61 -12.80
CA PHE A 106 6.32 8.91 -13.84
C PHE A 106 7.33 7.89 -13.30
N GLY A 107 7.66 7.94 -11.99
CA GLY A 107 8.69 7.10 -11.38
C GLY A 107 10.10 7.35 -11.91
N MET A 108 10.38 8.57 -12.37
CA MET A 108 11.61 8.90 -13.10
C MET A 108 12.66 9.63 -12.26
N CYS A 109 12.32 10.04 -11.06
CA CYS A 109 13.24 10.81 -10.21
C CYS A 109 13.56 10.06 -8.92
N ASP A 110 14.80 10.24 -8.43
CA ASP A 110 15.11 9.91 -7.04
C ASP A 110 14.45 10.94 -6.12
N LEU A 111 13.94 10.47 -4.99
CA LEU A 111 13.35 11.36 -4.00
C LEU A 111 14.40 12.33 -3.45
N PRO A 112 14.03 13.60 -3.21
CA PRO A 112 14.93 14.56 -2.55
C PRO A 112 15.39 14.04 -1.18
N PRO A 113 16.57 14.47 -0.70
CA PRO A 113 17.02 14.10 0.63
C PRO A 113 15.98 14.46 1.70
N VAL A 114 15.70 13.52 2.59
CA VAL A 114 14.74 13.74 3.69
C VAL A 114 15.32 14.78 4.65
N THR A 115 14.58 15.88 4.87
CA THR A 115 14.91 16.84 5.92
C THR A 115 14.69 16.19 7.29
N PRO A 116 15.73 16.04 8.11
CA PRO A 116 15.58 15.44 9.42
C PRO A 116 14.60 16.25 10.28
N TRP A 117 13.52 15.64 10.68
CA TRP A 117 12.55 16.23 11.60
C TRP A 117 12.44 15.36 12.85
N ARG A 118 12.37 16.01 14.01
CA ARG A 118 12.22 15.31 15.29
C ARG A 118 10.93 15.74 15.96
N VAL A 119 10.14 14.77 16.36
CA VAL A 119 8.96 15.02 17.20
C VAL A 119 9.46 15.57 18.55
N PRO A 120 9.07 16.82 18.95
CA PRO A 120 9.48 17.37 20.23
C PRO A 120 8.70 16.70 21.36
N PHE A 121 9.38 15.98 22.23
CA PHE A 121 8.82 15.42 23.46
C PHE A 121 9.25 16.22 24.67
N PRO A 122 8.37 16.36 25.69
CA PRO A 122 8.64 17.22 26.85
C PRO A 122 9.69 16.67 27.82
N LYS A 123 9.97 15.38 27.75
CA LYS A 123 10.93 14.70 28.63
C LYS A 123 11.74 13.65 27.88
N GLU A 124 12.89 13.25 28.42
CA GLU A 124 13.72 12.18 27.86
C GLU A 124 13.19 10.78 28.20
N LYS A 125 13.44 9.81 27.33
CA LYS A 125 13.05 8.41 27.52
C LYS A 125 13.70 7.87 28.80
N PRO A 126 12.97 7.15 29.68
CA PRO A 126 13.59 6.42 30.77
C PRO A 126 14.52 5.35 30.21
N ASP A 127 15.67 5.22 30.83
CA ASP A 127 16.59 4.12 30.56
C ASP A 127 16.07 2.83 31.25
N VAL A 128 14.93 2.33 30.77
CA VAL A 128 14.32 1.09 31.29
C VAL A 128 14.52 0.00 30.27
N GLU A 129 15.32 -1.00 30.65
CA GLU A 129 15.50 -2.21 29.85
C GLU A 129 14.13 -2.95 29.77
N ARG A 130 13.65 -3.17 28.56
CA ARG A 130 12.44 -3.96 28.32
C ARG A 130 12.75 -5.44 28.43
N VAL A 131 12.09 -6.13 29.35
CA VAL A 131 12.27 -7.58 29.54
C VAL A 131 11.25 -8.35 28.71
N TRP A 132 11.68 -8.94 27.62
CA TRP A 132 10.89 -9.79 26.72
C TRP A 132 10.66 -11.18 27.31
N ARG A 133 9.79 -11.28 28.34
CA ARG A 133 9.57 -12.54 29.04
C ARG A 133 8.12 -12.69 29.49
N SER A 134 7.44 -13.69 28.94
CA SER A 134 6.11 -14.09 29.38
C SER A 134 6.12 -14.69 30.79
N ARG A 135 5.05 -14.44 31.55
CA ARG A 135 4.76 -15.08 32.83
C ARG A 135 4.05 -16.43 32.69
N GLY A 136 3.79 -16.88 31.44
CA GLY A 136 3.17 -18.18 31.14
C GLY A 136 1.65 -18.21 31.32
N ARG A 137 0.99 -17.05 31.34
CA ARG A 137 -0.48 -16.97 31.25
C ARG A 137 -0.94 -17.35 29.84
N GLU A 138 -2.21 -17.82 29.74
CA GLU A 138 -2.81 -18.12 28.43
C GLU A 138 -2.81 -16.88 27.53
N PRO A 139 -2.23 -16.96 26.33
CA PRO A 139 -2.16 -15.82 25.43
C PRO A 139 -3.53 -15.36 24.94
N VAL A 140 -3.67 -14.07 24.72
CA VAL A 140 -4.80 -13.44 24.08
C VAL A 140 -4.64 -13.53 22.57
N LYS A 141 -5.69 -13.96 21.87
CA LYS A 141 -5.69 -14.05 20.41
C LYS A 141 -6.15 -12.75 19.77
N VAL A 142 -5.40 -12.28 18.78
CA VAL A 142 -5.72 -11.11 17.97
C VAL A 142 -5.64 -11.49 16.49
N MET A 143 -6.68 -11.17 15.74
CA MET A 143 -6.70 -11.39 14.29
C MET A 143 -6.22 -10.14 13.56
N HIS A 144 -5.59 -10.35 12.40
CA HIS A 144 -5.16 -9.29 11.51
C HIS A 144 -5.58 -9.60 10.08
N PHE A 145 -6.38 -8.72 9.54
CA PHE A 145 -6.86 -8.72 8.16
C PHE A 145 -6.31 -7.51 7.43
N SER A 146 -6.15 -7.63 6.13
CA SER A 146 -5.66 -6.54 5.29
C SER A 146 -6.09 -6.72 3.85
N ASP A 147 -6.18 -5.62 3.12
CA ASP A 147 -6.22 -5.60 1.66
C ASP A 147 -7.28 -6.58 1.11
N VAL A 148 -8.54 -6.33 1.41
CA VAL A 148 -9.63 -7.23 1.01
C VAL A 148 -10.06 -7.02 -0.44
N HIS A 149 -10.02 -5.78 -0.94
CA HIS A 149 -10.33 -5.40 -2.31
C HIS A 149 -11.54 -6.15 -2.88
N ILE A 150 -12.74 -5.86 -2.33
CA ILE A 150 -13.96 -6.56 -2.71
C ILE A 150 -14.54 -5.95 -3.97
N ASP A 151 -14.46 -6.70 -5.07
CA ASP A 151 -15.16 -6.39 -6.31
C ASP A 151 -16.64 -6.83 -6.17
N ARG A 152 -17.52 -5.86 -5.90
CA ARG A 152 -18.96 -6.12 -5.74
C ARG A 152 -19.68 -6.32 -7.06
N GLU A 153 -19.06 -5.89 -8.15
CA GLU A 153 -19.52 -6.10 -9.51
C GLU A 153 -18.94 -7.35 -10.17
N TYR A 154 -18.19 -8.15 -9.38
CA TYR A 154 -17.60 -9.38 -9.88
C TYR A 154 -18.65 -10.28 -10.50
N THR A 155 -18.66 -10.31 -11.82
CA THR A 155 -19.46 -11.24 -12.60
C THR A 155 -18.55 -12.31 -13.17
N GLY A 156 -18.95 -13.58 -13.12
CA GLY A 156 -18.20 -14.69 -13.70
C GLY A 156 -17.89 -14.57 -15.21
N PHE A 157 -18.14 -13.40 -15.78
CA PHE A 157 -17.99 -13.07 -17.19
C PHE A 157 -17.64 -11.57 -17.36
N ARG A 158 -16.52 -11.06 -16.83
CA ARG A 158 -16.01 -9.82 -17.40
C ARG A 158 -15.50 -10.11 -18.81
N ARG A 159 -16.03 -9.38 -19.79
CA ARG A 159 -15.53 -9.37 -21.17
C ARG A 159 -14.09 -8.88 -21.16
N ALA A 160 -13.15 -9.83 -21.25
CA ALA A 160 -11.83 -9.44 -21.75
C ALA A 160 -12.00 -9.03 -23.23
N PRO A 161 -11.43 -7.90 -23.67
CA PRO A 161 -11.41 -7.58 -25.09
C PRO A 161 -10.65 -8.70 -25.83
N GLU A 162 -11.34 -9.38 -26.71
CA GLU A 162 -10.87 -10.21 -27.83
C GLU A 162 -9.98 -11.45 -27.58
N ALA A 163 -9.68 -11.91 -26.38
CA ALA A 163 -8.90 -13.13 -26.24
C ALA A 163 -9.45 -14.07 -25.17
N ARG A 164 -10.21 -15.07 -25.59
CA ARG A 164 -10.61 -16.27 -24.83
C ARG A 164 -11.21 -15.93 -23.46
N SER A 165 -12.53 -15.85 -23.41
CA SER A 165 -13.31 -15.77 -22.18
C SER A 165 -12.99 -16.98 -21.28
N ILE A 166 -12.00 -16.84 -20.41
CA ILE A 166 -11.85 -17.76 -19.29
C ILE A 166 -12.94 -17.34 -18.31
N ALA A 167 -13.92 -18.22 -18.08
CA ALA A 167 -14.92 -17.98 -17.05
C ALA A 167 -14.22 -17.77 -15.72
N ALA A 168 -14.40 -16.61 -15.11
CA ALA A 168 -13.83 -16.33 -13.81
C ALA A 168 -14.37 -17.31 -12.78
N LEU A 169 -13.48 -17.86 -11.94
CA LEU A 169 -13.86 -18.86 -10.94
C LEU A 169 -14.73 -18.21 -9.86
N PRO A 170 -15.70 -18.92 -9.28
CA PRO A 170 -16.63 -18.37 -8.29
C PRO A 170 -15.98 -17.77 -7.04
N LEU A 171 -14.77 -18.21 -6.70
CA LEU A 171 -13.98 -17.72 -5.56
C LEU A 171 -12.80 -16.81 -5.97
N GLY A 172 -12.84 -16.27 -7.19
CA GLY A 172 -11.82 -15.34 -7.66
C GLY A 172 -10.71 -15.97 -8.49
N MET A 173 -9.91 -15.11 -9.07
CA MET A 173 -8.72 -15.43 -9.87
C MET A 173 -7.56 -14.54 -9.42
N ARG A 174 -6.33 -14.99 -9.68
CA ARG A 174 -5.09 -14.27 -9.34
C ARG A 174 -4.92 -12.90 -10.00
N THR A 175 -5.67 -12.63 -11.03
CA THR A 175 -5.65 -11.38 -11.81
C THR A 175 -6.86 -10.52 -11.56
N CYS A 176 -7.69 -10.88 -10.58
CA CYS A 176 -8.93 -10.19 -10.24
C CYS A 176 -8.98 -9.94 -8.74
N ASP A 177 -9.72 -8.94 -8.35
CA ASP A 177 -10.05 -8.67 -6.96
C ASP A 177 -10.99 -9.71 -6.36
N ALA A 178 -11.23 -9.60 -5.06
CA ALA A 178 -11.99 -10.59 -4.32
C ALA A 178 -13.48 -10.51 -4.66
N PRO A 179 -14.11 -11.56 -5.20
CA PRO A 179 -15.56 -11.57 -5.28
C PRO A 179 -16.19 -11.64 -3.89
N GLY A 180 -17.39 -11.09 -3.71
CA GLY A 180 -18.09 -11.08 -2.43
C GLY A 180 -18.19 -12.48 -1.78
N ARG A 181 -18.33 -13.54 -2.58
CA ARG A 181 -18.32 -14.93 -2.08
C ARG A 181 -16.99 -15.37 -1.46
N LEU A 182 -15.87 -14.87 -1.97
CA LEU A 182 -14.57 -15.13 -1.36
C LEU A 182 -14.46 -14.40 -0.01
N ALA A 183 -14.87 -13.13 0.05
CA ALA A 183 -14.93 -12.38 1.29
C ALA A 183 -15.79 -13.10 2.34
N ASP A 184 -17.00 -13.56 1.99
CA ASP A 184 -17.85 -14.34 2.89
C ASP A 184 -17.17 -15.63 3.36
N SER A 185 -16.54 -16.39 2.46
CA SER A 185 -15.79 -17.61 2.80
C SER A 185 -14.62 -17.35 3.72
N MET A 186 -13.91 -16.25 3.52
CA MET A 186 -12.81 -15.82 4.40
C MET A 186 -13.32 -15.43 5.78
N LEU A 187 -14.44 -14.69 5.88
CA LEU A 187 -15.06 -14.33 7.15
C LEU A 187 -15.58 -15.59 7.89
N ASP A 188 -16.12 -16.58 7.19
CA ASP A 188 -16.50 -17.87 7.79
C ASP A 188 -15.28 -18.62 8.34
N ALA A 189 -14.15 -18.58 7.63
CA ALA A 189 -12.89 -19.16 8.12
C ALA A 189 -12.39 -18.41 9.38
N THR A 190 -12.49 -17.08 9.41
CA THR A 190 -12.10 -16.28 10.57
C THR A 190 -12.99 -16.55 11.77
N GLN A 191 -14.29 -16.73 11.59
CA GLN A 191 -15.21 -17.15 12.65
C GLN A 191 -14.80 -18.51 13.23
N LYS A 192 -14.43 -19.45 12.38
CA LYS A 192 -14.01 -20.80 12.79
C LYS A 192 -12.69 -20.81 13.57
N PHE A 193 -11.69 -20.10 13.09
CA PHE A 193 -10.32 -20.12 13.65
C PHE A 193 -10.14 -19.04 14.72
N GLY A 194 -10.89 -17.97 14.67
CA GLY A 194 -10.83 -16.82 15.56
C GLY A 194 -11.96 -16.73 16.58
N ALA A 195 -12.71 -17.82 16.84
CA ALA A 195 -13.86 -17.84 17.77
C ALA A 195 -13.55 -17.27 19.17
N HIS A 196 -12.28 -17.26 19.59
CA HIS A 196 -11.81 -16.76 20.87
C HIS A 196 -10.89 -15.53 20.73
N ALA A 197 -10.90 -14.87 19.56
CA ALA A 197 -10.15 -13.62 19.41
C ALA A 197 -10.72 -12.55 20.33
N ARG A 198 -9.85 -11.79 20.98
CA ARG A 198 -10.21 -10.68 21.84
C ARG A 198 -10.67 -9.47 21.03
N PHE A 199 -9.98 -9.21 19.95
CA PHE A 199 -10.28 -8.20 18.95
C PHE A 199 -9.61 -8.55 17.61
N SER A 200 -9.98 -7.79 16.58
CA SER A 200 -9.37 -7.86 15.26
C SER A 200 -8.85 -6.49 14.86
N ILE A 201 -7.75 -6.47 14.13
CA ILE A 201 -7.22 -5.29 13.45
C ILE A 201 -7.40 -5.45 11.95
N PHE A 202 -7.72 -4.36 11.28
CA PHE A 202 -7.87 -4.30 9.85
C PHE A 202 -7.05 -3.12 9.31
N THR A 203 -6.06 -3.41 8.47
CA THR A 203 -5.08 -2.42 8.01
C THR A 203 -5.43 -1.81 6.65
N GLY A 204 -6.72 -1.78 6.32
CA GLY A 204 -7.25 -0.99 5.21
C GLY A 204 -7.46 -1.76 3.92
N ASP A 205 -7.80 -1.00 2.89
CA ASP A 205 -8.03 -1.40 1.50
C ASP A 205 -9.22 -2.37 1.33
N VAL A 206 -10.43 -1.77 1.41
CA VAL A 206 -11.71 -2.46 1.24
C VAL A 206 -12.11 -2.52 -0.22
N ILE A 207 -11.94 -1.40 -0.94
CA ILE A 207 -12.44 -1.19 -2.30
C ILE A 207 -11.52 -1.91 -3.29
N ASP A 208 -12.09 -2.35 -4.41
CA ASP A 208 -11.33 -2.97 -5.48
C ASP A 208 -10.39 -1.99 -6.21
N HIS A 209 -9.49 -2.53 -7.02
CA HIS A 209 -8.50 -1.73 -7.75
C HIS A 209 -9.07 -1.02 -8.98
N ALA A 210 -10.39 -1.06 -9.22
CA ALA A 210 -11.03 -0.32 -10.29
C ALA A 210 -11.20 1.16 -9.92
N VAL A 211 -10.09 1.82 -9.54
CA VAL A 211 -10.08 3.23 -9.10
C VAL A 211 -10.61 4.22 -10.14
N TRP A 212 -10.80 3.78 -11.38
CA TRP A 212 -11.45 4.55 -12.43
C TRP A 212 -12.98 4.53 -12.36
N ASP A 213 -13.56 3.59 -11.62
CA ASP A 213 -15.01 3.36 -11.51
C ASP A 213 -15.55 3.60 -10.09
N VAL A 214 -14.81 4.37 -9.29
CA VAL A 214 -15.21 4.74 -7.93
C VAL A 214 -15.58 6.21 -7.85
N ASP A 215 -16.46 6.54 -6.91
CA ASP A 215 -16.91 7.88 -6.62
C ASP A 215 -17.16 8.11 -5.11
N GLU A 216 -17.53 9.33 -4.80
CA GLU A 216 -17.77 9.81 -3.43
C GLU A 216 -18.97 9.14 -2.73
N GLU A 217 -19.89 8.54 -3.48
CA GLU A 217 -21.05 7.82 -2.95
C GLU A 217 -20.71 6.34 -2.71
N ASN A 218 -20.05 5.71 -3.67
CA ASN A 218 -19.80 4.27 -3.68
C ASN A 218 -18.74 3.85 -2.65
N VAL A 219 -17.68 4.64 -2.46
CA VAL A 219 -16.59 4.29 -1.51
C VAL A 219 -17.10 4.18 -0.08
N PRO A 220 -17.73 5.19 0.53
CA PRO A 220 -18.25 5.07 1.89
C PRO A 220 -19.29 3.96 2.06
N LYS A 221 -20.16 3.77 1.05
CA LYS A 221 -21.16 2.69 1.04
C LYS A 221 -20.50 1.31 1.07
N ASN A 222 -19.50 1.05 0.23
CA ASN A 222 -18.80 -0.22 0.19
C ASN A 222 -18.04 -0.49 1.50
N MET A 223 -17.44 0.53 2.09
CA MET A 223 -16.78 0.43 3.40
C MET A 223 -17.76 0.07 4.52
N LEU A 224 -18.93 0.71 4.54
CA LEU A 224 -19.98 0.41 5.51
C LEU A 224 -20.51 -1.03 5.34
N GLU A 225 -20.80 -1.45 4.11
CA GLU A 225 -21.25 -2.81 3.83
C GLU A 225 -20.23 -3.88 4.28
N PHE A 226 -18.93 -3.62 4.09
CA PHE A 226 -17.88 -4.52 4.59
C PHE A 226 -17.85 -4.56 6.13
N THR A 227 -17.96 -3.41 6.78
CA THR A 227 -18.00 -3.33 8.24
C THR A 227 -19.21 -4.10 8.80
N ASP A 228 -20.37 -4.00 8.16
CA ASP A 228 -21.57 -4.75 8.52
C ASP A 228 -21.40 -6.25 8.32
N GLN A 229 -20.80 -6.69 7.20
CA GLN A 229 -20.47 -8.09 6.97
C GLN A 229 -19.55 -8.65 8.06
N PHE A 230 -18.56 -7.86 8.47
CA PHE A 230 -17.65 -8.21 9.56
C PHE A 230 -18.38 -8.34 10.89
N ALA A 231 -19.20 -7.35 11.24
CA ALA A 231 -19.96 -7.32 12.50
C ALA A 231 -20.93 -8.50 12.60
N GLN A 232 -21.50 -8.97 11.50
CA GLN A 232 -22.39 -10.13 11.47
C GLN A 232 -21.66 -11.47 11.68
N LYS A 233 -20.40 -11.58 11.29
CA LYS A 233 -19.62 -12.81 11.32
C LYS A 233 -18.72 -12.92 12.55
N LEU A 234 -18.22 -11.82 13.06
CA LEU A 234 -17.27 -11.80 14.16
C LEU A 234 -17.87 -11.22 15.41
N SER A 235 -17.75 -11.93 16.53
CA SER A 235 -18.18 -11.45 17.86
C SER A 235 -17.17 -10.49 18.49
N ALA A 236 -15.93 -10.49 18.02
CA ALA A 236 -14.85 -9.64 18.51
C ALA A 236 -14.86 -8.28 17.81
N PRO A 237 -14.58 -7.17 18.53
CA PRO A 237 -14.48 -5.85 17.91
C PRO A 237 -13.43 -5.82 16.79
N LEU A 238 -13.71 -5.05 15.73
CA LEU A 238 -12.77 -4.75 14.66
C LEU A 238 -12.24 -3.33 14.84
N PHE A 239 -10.93 -3.15 14.78
CA PHE A 239 -10.26 -1.85 14.77
C PHE A 239 -9.67 -1.59 13.39
N PRO A 240 -10.39 -0.87 12.51
CA PRO A 240 -9.94 -0.62 11.15
C PRO A 240 -8.95 0.55 11.06
N ALA A 241 -8.16 0.54 9.98
CA ALA A 241 -7.46 1.72 9.47
C ALA A 241 -8.00 2.07 8.08
N LEU A 242 -7.85 3.33 7.67
CA LEU A 242 -8.11 3.73 6.30
C LEU A 242 -6.94 3.29 5.41
N GLY A 243 -7.25 2.77 4.23
CA GLY A 243 -6.29 2.41 3.21
C GLY A 243 -6.28 3.37 2.02
N ALA A 244 -5.48 3.09 0.98
CA ALA A 244 -5.31 3.96 -0.17
C ALA A 244 -6.62 4.11 -0.97
N GLU A 245 -7.29 3.01 -1.24
CA GLU A 245 -8.55 2.97 -1.98
C GLU A 245 -9.75 3.45 -1.16
N SER A 246 -9.56 3.76 0.13
CA SER A 246 -10.62 4.35 0.97
C SER A 246 -10.98 5.79 0.57
N ALA A 247 -10.11 6.47 -0.20
CA ALA A 247 -10.42 7.78 -0.76
C ALA A 247 -11.07 7.64 -2.14
N PRO A 248 -12.18 8.33 -2.42
CA PRO A 248 -12.88 8.25 -3.71
C PRO A 248 -12.02 8.59 -4.93
N THR A 249 -10.97 9.37 -4.74
CA THR A 249 -10.01 9.78 -5.77
C THR A 249 -8.63 9.14 -5.57
N ASN A 250 -8.54 8.13 -4.73
CA ASN A 250 -7.30 7.56 -4.22
C ASN A 250 -6.36 8.59 -3.55
N SER A 251 -6.93 9.72 -3.10
CA SER A 251 -6.21 10.85 -2.53
C SER A 251 -7.06 11.58 -1.52
N PHE A 252 -6.60 11.70 -0.28
CA PHE A 252 -7.26 12.50 0.75
C PHE A 252 -6.75 13.93 0.72
N PRO A 253 -7.65 14.94 0.58
CA PRO A 253 -7.28 16.33 0.75
C PRO A 253 -6.91 16.61 2.21
N ARG A 254 -6.27 17.74 2.45
CA ARG A 254 -6.13 18.25 3.82
C ARG A 254 -7.51 18.50 4.40
N ASP A 255 -7.69 18.21 5.70
CA ASP A 255 -8.94 18.51 6.39
C ASP A 255 -9.14 20.03 6.46
N THR A 256 -9.85 20.55 5.48
CA THR A 256 -10.23 21.96 5.38
C THR A 256 -11.73 22.03 5.14
N THR A 257 -12.32 23.21 5.40
CA THR A 257 -13.73 23.47 5.09
C THR A 257 -14.01 23.60 3.58
N GLU A 258 -12.98 23.49 2.74
CA GLU A 258 -13.07 23.66 1.30
C GLU A 258 -13.36 22.34 0.56
N HIS A 259 -13.23 21.19 1.24
CA HIS A 259 -13.43 19.87 0.64
C HIS A 259 -14.53 19.10 1.39
N GLU A 260 -15.46 18.51 0.64
CA GLU A 260 -16.58 17.73 1.20
C GLU A 260 -16.14 16.34 1.62
N ILE A 261 -15.18 15.73 0.92
CA ILE A 261 -14.68 14.38 1.18
C ILE A 261 -13.32 14.44 1.85
N THR A 262 -13.31 14.37 3.15
CA THR A 262 -12.11 14.29 3.98
C THR A 262 -11.92 12.88 4.56
N ALA A 263 -10.74 12.61 5.11
CA ALA A 263 -10.49 11.35 5.80
C ALA A 263 -11.43 11.16 7.01
N ASP A 264 -11.80 12.23 7.70
CA ASP A 264 -12.75 12.17 8.83
C ASP A 264 -14.17 11.84 8.35
N PHE A 265 -14.60 12.35 7.20
CA PHE A 265 -15.89 12.00 6.59
C PHE A 265 -15.97 10.49 6.25
N VAL A 266 -14.94 9.97 5.61
CA VAL A 266 -14.88 8.54 5.25
C VAL A 266 -14.80 7.66 6.51
N PHE A 267 -14.03 8.10 7.52
CA PHE A 267 -13.95 7.42 8.81
C PHE A 267 -15.32 7.36 9.50
N ASP A 268 -16.04 8.47 9.56
CA ASP A 268 -17.38 8.52 10.17
C ASP A 268 -18.37 7.59 9.44
N ALA A 269 -18.31 7.53 8.13
CA ALA A 269 -19.12 6.60 7.33
C ALA A 269 -18.78 5.13 7.65
N GLN A 270 -17.51 4.79 7.77
CA GLN A 270 -17.05 3.43 8.09
C GLN A 270 -17.41 3.03 9.53
N MET A 271 -17.38 3.98 10.46
CA MET A 271 -17.48 3.75 11.91
C MET A 271 -18.82 4.15 12.50
N GLN A 272 -19.91 4.07 11.73
CA GLN A 272 -21.25 4.35 12.22
C GLN A 272 -21.56 3.60 13.53
N GLY A 273 -21.94 4.35 14.57
CA GLY A 273 -22.17 3.83 15.92
C GLY A 273 -20.97 3.94 16.87
N TRP A 274 -19.81 4.40 16.41
CA TRP A 274 -18.63 4.65 17.24
C TRP A 274 -18.44 6.15 17.55
N SER A 275 -19.51 6.92 17.53
CA SER A 275 -19.54 8.38 17.67
C SER A 275 -18.89 8.95 18.95
N THR A 276 -18.43 8.10 19.87
CA THR A 276 -17.72 8.51 21.10
C THR A 276 -16.21 8.46 20.98
N ILE A 277 -15.66 7.96 19.87
CA ILE A 277 -14.21 7.91 19.65
C ILE A 277 -13.74 9.26 19.14
N GLN A 278 -12.72 9.81 19.80
CA GLN A 278 -12.02 10.97 19.27
C GLN A 278 -11.11 10.51 18.13
N HIS A 279 -11.33 11.06 16.96
CA HIS A 279 -10.51 10.83 15.77
C HIS A 279 -9.98 12.17 15.25
N HIS A 280 -9.00 12.08 14.38
CA HIS A 280 -8.39 13.22 13.69
C HIS A 280 -7.81 12.76 12.35
N SER A 281 -8.32 13.31 11.26
CA SER A 281 -7.91 12.96 9.90
C SER A 281 -7.93 11.45 9.64
N GLY A 282 -8.97 10.76 10.13
CA GLY A 282 -9.12 9.31 10.01
C GLY A 282 -8.24 8.48 10.96
N SER A 283 -7.51 9.11 11.87
CA SER A 283 -6.70 8.44 12.90
C SER A 283 -7.41 8.47 14.25
N TYR A 284 -7.30 7.41 15.06
CA TYR A 284 -7.97 7.33 16.37
C TYR A 284 -7.22 6.46 17.38
N ALA A 285 -7.64 6.50 18.64
CA ALA A 285 -7.11 5.65 19.69
C ALA A 285 -8.23 5.09 20.58
N VAL A 286 -8.16 3.80 20.93
CA VAL A 286 -9.17 3.09 21.73
C VAL A 286 -8.52 2.07 22.66
N LEU A 287 -9.15 1.79 23.81
CA LEU A 287 -8.74 0.67 24.68
C LEU A 287 -9.29 -0.65 24.16
N ALA A 288 -8.43 -1.65 24.07
CA ALA A 288 -8.85 -3.00 23.74
C ALA A 288 -9.75 -3.57 24.86
N PRO A 289 -10.87 -4.25 24.53
CA PRO A 289 -11.85 -4.71 25.51
C PRO A 289 -11.25 -5.63 26.57
N GLY A 290 -11.37 -5.22 27.85
CA GLY A 290 -10.90 -5.99 28.99
C GLY A 290 -9.38 -6.11 29.11
N MET A 291 -8.64 -5.20 28.50
CA MET A 291 -7.18 -5.14 28.53
C MET A 291 -6.72 -3.70 28.84
N ASP A 292 -5.56 -3.56 29.47
CA ASP A 292 -4.87 -2.28 29.59
C ASP A 292 -3.93 -2.07 28.38
N LEU A 293 -4.46 -2.36 27.21
CA LEU A 293 -3.81 -2.23 25.91
C LEU A 293 -4.55 -1.22 25.06
N ARG A 294 -3.83 -0.24 24.53
CA ARG A 294 -4.38 0.75 23.61
C ARG A 294 -4.06 0.39 22.17
N VAL A 295 -5.08 0.38 21.35
CA VAL A 295 -4.96 0.31 19.88
C VAL A 295 -5.01 1.74 19.35
N ILE A 296 -4.01 2.12 18.57
CA ILE A 296 -3.93 3.40 17.88
C ILE A 296 -3.90 3.11 16.38
N SER A 297 -4.92 3.56 15.69
CA SER A 297 -4.98 3.51 14.23
C SER A 297 -4.49 4.83 13.65
N VAL A 298 -3.63 4.75 12.66
CA VAL A 298 -3.00 5.91 12.04
C VAL A 298 -3.29 5.90 10.55
N ASN A 299 -3.90 6.97 10.06
CA ASN A 299 -4.06 7.17 8.64
C ASN A 299 -2.72 7.62 8.04
N THR A 300 -2.03 6.70 7.36
CA THR A 300 -0.73 6.95 6.73
C THR A 300 -0.84 7.47 5.29
N GLN A 301 -2.03 7.68 4.75
CA GLN A 301 -2.24 8.18 3.39
C GLN A 301 -1.63 9.57 3.17
N TYR A 302 -1.47 10.35 4.23
CA TYR A 302 -0.78 11.65 4.18
C TYR A 302 0.74 11.57 4.00
N TRP A 303 1.31 10.37 3.87
CA TRP A 303 2.70 10.10 3.45
C TRP A 303 2.79 9.19 2.23
N TYR A 304 1.63 8.84 1.64
CA TYR A 304 1.57 7.99 0.46
C TYR A 304 1.80 8.81 -0.81
N LYS A 305 2.77 8.41 -1.63
CA LYS A 305 3.16 9.19 -2.82
C LYS A 305 2.08 9.36 -3.89
N GLN A 306 1.08 8.47 -3.91
CA GLN A 306 -0.07 8.58 -4.82
C GLN A 306 -1.21 9.43 -4.24
N ASN A 307 -1.10 9.92 -3.02
CA ASN A 307 -1.98 10.96 -2.53
C ASN A 307 -1.58 12.29 -3.17
N PHE A 308 -2.15 12.60 -4.32
CA PHE A 308 -1.78 13.76 -5.12
C PHE A 308 -2.03 15.09 -4.41
N TRP A 309 -2.99 15.19 -3.49
CA TRP A 309 -3.18 16.39 -2.68
C TRP A 309 -1.96 16.83 -1.85
N LEU A 310 -0.93 15.97 -1.74
CA LEU A 310 0.31 16.32 -1.05
C LEU A 310 1.25 17.20 -1.88
N TYR A 311 0.96 17.39 -3.18
CA TYR A 311 1.78 18.19 -4.10
C TYR A 311 1.21 19.59 -4.35
N ASP A 312 0.17 20.01 -3.61
CA ASP A 312 -0.51 21.30 -3.77
C ASP A 312 0.35 22.51 -3.33
N SER A 313 1.53 22.31 -2.75
CA SER A 313 2.39 23.34 -2.18
C SER A 313 3.87 22.94 -2.21
N ASP A 314 4.74 23.95 -2.29
CA ASP A 314 6.20 23.79 -2.08
C ASP A 314 6.61 23.82 -0.60
N GLU A 315 5.67 24.06 0.29
CA GLU A 315 5.94 24.14 1.73
C GLU A 315 6.23 22.73 2.29
N HIS A 316 7.35 22.61 2.98
CA HIS A 316 7.70 21.35 3.67
C HIS A 316 6.74 21.08 4.82
N GLN A 317 6.04 19.94 4.77
CA GLN A 317 5.07 19.55 5.77
C GLN A 317 5.47 18.22 6.42
N PRO A 318 6.20 18.28 7.56
CA PRO A 318 6.65 17.08 8.25
C PRO A 318 5.51 16.33 8.96
N ASP A 319 4.40 17.02 9.25
CA ASP A 319 3.22 16.49 9.95
C ASP A 319 1.94 16.92 9.22
N PRO A 320 1.64 16.29 8.07
CA PRO A 320 0.41 16.59 7.34
C PRO A 320 -0.82 16.39 8.23
N ASN A 321 -1.71 17.38 8.23
CA ASN A 321 -2.93 17.40 9.07
C ASN A 321 -2.70 17.22 10.58
N GLY A 322 -1.47 17.32 11.08
CA GLY A 322 -1.20 17.21 12.51
C GLY A 322 -1.37 15.80 13.10
N ILE A 323 -1.29 14.75 12.28
CA ILE A 323 -1.45 13.35 12.71
C ILE A 323 -0.39 12.95 13.73
N ILE A 324 0.86 13.37 13.53
CA ILE A 324 1.93 13.09 14.49
C ILE A 324 1.72 13.88 15.78
N ALA A 325 1.22 15.11 15.69
CA ALA A 325 0.85 15.90 16.87
C ALA A 325 -0.29 15.23 17.66
N PHE A 326 -1.29 14.67 16.97
CA PHE A 326 -2.35 13.87 17.57
C PHE A 326 -1.80 12.65 18.31
N LEU A 327 -0.95 11.85 17.67
CA LEU A 327 -0.29 10.70 18.30
C LEU A 327 0.51 11.10 19.54
N ARG A 328 1.29 12.17 19.42
CA ARG A 328 2.09 12.71 20.53
C ARG A 328 1.21 13.12 21.71
N ALA A 329 0.10 13.82 21.43
CA ALA A 329 -0.85 14.24 22.47
C ALA A 329 -1.44 13.05 23.22
N TRP A 330 -1.83 12.00 22.49
CA TRP A 330 -2.33 10.75 23.06
C TRP A 330 -1.29 10.03 23.93
N ILE A 331 -0.05 9.91 23.45
CA ILE A 331 1.05 9.31 24.19
C ILE A 331 1.27 10.07 25.51
N ILE A 332 1.38 11.41 25.46
CA ILE A 332 1.63 12.24 26.64
C ILE A 332 0.48 12.16 27.65
N ALA A 333 -0.77 12.24 27.19
CA ALA A 333 -1.94 12.25 28.06
C ALA A 333 -2.15 10.94 28.83
N HIS A 334 -1.65 9.82 28.30
CA HIS A 334 -1.89 8.50 28.86
C HIS A 334 -0.62 7.82 29.41
N MET A 335 0.48 8.56 29.51
CA MET A 335 1.67 8.09 30.24
C MET A 335 1.38 7.96 31.73
N PRO A 336 1.72 6.83 32.39
CA PRO A 336 1.61 6.70 33.83
C PRO A 336 2.41 7.79 34.54
N PRO A 337 1.89 8.39 35.64
CA PRO A 337 2.67 9.31 36.46
C PRO A 337 3.93 8.61 36.98
N GLY A 338 5.11 9.15 36.75
CA GLY A 338 6.41 8.58 37.17
C GLY A 338 7.09 7.68 36.15
N ARG A 339 6.46 7.34 35.03
CA ARG A 339 7.13 6.80 33.82
C ARG A 339 7.20 7.87 32.74
N GLY A 340 7.53 9.07 33.13
CA GLY A 340 7.83 10.11 32.17
C GLY A 340 9.05 9.70 31.43
N ASP A 341 8.92 9.50 30.12
CA ASP A 341 10.03 9.88 29.26
C ASP A 341 9.96 9.18 27.90
N VAL A 342 9.70 9.91 26.90
CA VAL A 342 10.40 10.21 25.67
C VAL A 342 10.60 9.17 24.60
N VAL A 343 10.08 9.51 23.48
CA VAL A 343 10.35 8.89 22.18
C VAL A 343 11.59 9.48 21.54
N ARG A 344 12.69 8.79 21.60
CA ARG A 344 13.75 8.86 20.57
C ARG A 344 13.53 7.80 19.49
N ASP A 345 12.73 6.82 19.82
CA ASP A 345 12.37 5.72 18.95
C ASP A 345 10.89 5.35 19.22
N GLN A 346 10.09 5.26 18.18
CA GLN A 346 8.67 4.88 18.27
C GLN A 346 8.48 3.54 19.01
N SER A 347 9.49 2.67 18.95
CA SER A 347 9.50 1.35 19.57
C SER A 347 9.35 1.31 21.08
N ALA A 348 9.65 2.41 21.78
CA ALA A 348 9.56 2.43 23.25
C ALA A 348 8.13 2.59 23.77
N TYR A 349 7.19 2.97 22.88
CA TYR A 349 5.79 3.22 23.23
C TYR A 349 4.82 2.32 22.48
N PHE A 350 5.27 1.71 21.39
CA PHE A 350 4.47 0.76 20.63
C PHE A 350 5.00 -0.64 20.89
N ASP A 351 4.17 -1.48 21.48
CA ASP A 351 4.49 -2.89 21.68
C ASP A 351 4.62 -3.59 20.34
N GLN A 352 3.73 -3.26 19.40
CA GLN A 352 3.70 -3.82 18.05
C GLN A 352 3.18 -2.78 17.05
N VAL A 353 3.63 -2.87 15.80
CA VAL A 353 3.14 -2.07 14.68
C VAL A 353 2.64 -3.00 13.59
N PHE A 354 1.49 -2.67 13.02
CA PHE A 354 0.82 -3.48 12.01
C PHE A 354 0.55 -2.64 10.77
N TYR A 355 0.82 -3.22 9.59
CA TYR A 355 0.63 -2.61 8.28
C TYR A 355 -0.07 -3.57 7.31
N GLY A 356 -0.60 -3.02 6.21
CA GLY A 356 -1.10 -3.71 5.02
C GLY A 356 -0.40 -3.26 3.76
N HIS A 357 -1.15 -3.10 2.68
CA HIS A 357 -0.79 -2.51 1.39
C HIS A 357 0.09 -3.37 0.48
N THR A 358 1.10 -4.06 0.99
CA THR A 358 2.03 -4.83 0.13
C THR A 358 1.44 -6.14 -0.39
N HIS A 359 0.26 -6.52 0.10
CA HIS A 359 -0.40 -7.80 -0.14
C HIS A 359 0.43 -9.04 0.27
N ALA A 360 1.59 -8.85 0.85
CA ALA A 360 2.54 -9.90 1.18
C ALA A 360 2.58 -10.20 2.68
N ASP A 361 2.94 -11.43 3.04
CA ASP A 361 3.17 -11.82 4.44
C ASP A 361 4.61 -11.47 4.83
N GLU A 362 4.79 -10.32 5.48
CA GLU A 362 6.10 -9.75 5.73
C GLU A 362 6.30 -9.31 7.17
N PHE A 363 7.55 -8.97 7.49
CA PHE A 363 7.95 -8.25 8.69
C PHE A 363 9.12 -7.32 8.39
N ALA A 364 9.26 -6.27 9.18
CA ALA A 364 10.39 -5.36 9.12
C ALA A 364 10.86 -4.99 10.53
N ILE A 365 12.17 -4.80 10.72
CA ILE A 365 12.79 -4.58 12.02
C ILE A 365 13.27 -3.13 12.13
N GLY A 366 12.86 -2.45 13.19
CA GLY A 366 13.39 -1.15 13.59
C GLY A 366 14.60 -1.31 14.50
N TYR A 367 15.62 -0.47 14.29
CA TYR A 367 16.84 -0.44 15.06
C TYR A 367 17.04 0.91 15.72
N ALA A 368 17.56 0.92 16.95
CA ALA A 368 17.93 2.14 17.64
C ALA A 368 19.11 2.86 16.93
N ASP A 369 20.00 2.07 16.32
CA ASP A 369 21.10 2.55 15.48
C ASP A 369 21.17 1.75 14.18
N TYR A 370 20.85 2.38 13.06
CA TYR A 370 20.90 1.76 11.73
C TYR A 370 22.32 1.60 11.19
N SER A 371 23.32 2.24 11.79
CA SER A 371 24.73 2.02 11.44
C SER A 371 25.28 0.71 12.00
N ALA A 372 24.66 0.17 13.05
CA ALA A 372 25.05 -1.06 13.75
C ALA A 372 23.81 -1.95 13.98
N ARG A 373 23.25 -2.53 12.91
CA ARG A 373 22.05 -3.37 12.97
C ARG A 373 22.38 -4.75 13.56
N THR A 374 22.27 -4.88 14.87
CA THR A 374 22.50 -6.11 15.63
C THR A 374 21.23 -6.55 16.37
N ALA A 375 21.22 -7.76 16.94
CA ALA A 375 20.12 -8.25 17.77
C ALA A 375 19.85 -7.35 18.99
N GLU A 376 20.91 -6.81 19.59
CA GLU A 376 20.84 -5.93 20.76
C GLU A 376 20.27 -4.54 20.42
N ASN A 377 20.50 -4.09 19.18
CA ASN A 377 19.98 -2.81 18.66
C ASN A 377 18.59 -2.92 18.03
N ALA A 378 18.07 -4.13 17.86
CA ALA A 378 16.71 -4.34 17.35
C ALA A 378 15.70 -3.98 18.44
N VAL A 379 14.86 -2.98 18.20
CA VAL A 379 13.98 -2.35 19.20
C VAL A 379 12.50 -2.47 18.91
N SER A 380 12.13 -2.70 17.65
CA SER A 380 10.73 -2.88 17.23
C SER A 380 10.59 -3.81 16.04
N VAL A 381 9.39 -4.32 15.84
CA VAL A 381 9.03 -5.11 14.66
C VAL A 381 7.71 -4.59 14.10
N ALA A 382 7.67 -4.35 12.81
CA ALA A 382 6.45 -4.15 12.05
C ALA A 382 5.99 -5.48 11.46
N MET A 383 4.71 -5.81 11.65
CA MET A 383 4.05 -6.96 11.03
C MET A 383 3.20 -6.48 9.87
N ILE A 384 3.50 -6.93 8.66
CA ILE A 384 2.71 -6.62 7.47
C ILE A 384 1.74 -7.76 7.23
N GLY A 385 0.44 -7.42 7.13
CA GLY A 385 -0.63 -8.37 6.90
C GLY A 385 -0.67 -8.85 5.46
N PRO A 386 -0.86 -10.15 5.22
CA PRO A 386 -1.13 -10.65 3.87
C PRO A 386 -2.53 -10.24 3.43
N ALA A 387 -2.72 -10.03 2.14
CA ALA A 387 -4.01 -9.65 1.58
C ALA A 387 -5.05 -10.77 1.64
N MET A 388 -6.31 -10.37 1.83
CA MET A 388 -7.46 -11.25 1.60
C MET A 388 -7.82 -11.34 0.11
N THR A 389 -7.50 -10.34 -0.70
CA THR A 389 -7.66 -10.46 -2.16
C THR A 389 -6.79 -11.56 -2.74
N PRO A 390 -7.28 -12.30 -3.78
CA PRO A 390 -6.50 -13.32 -4.46
C PRO A 390 -5.42 -12.74 -5.38
N MET A 391 -5.43 -11.43 -5.60
CA MET A 391 -4.42 -10.77 -6.40
C MET A 391 -3.03 -10.97 -5.78
N SER A 392 -2.08 -11.41 -6.59
CA SER A 392 -0.68 -11.66 -6.20
C SER A 392 -0.43 -12.79 -5.20
N GLY A 393 -1.44 -13.58 -4.81
CA GLY A 393 -1.24 -14.72 -3.89
C GLY A 393 -2.52 -15.39 -3.45
N ASN A 394 -2.43 -16.37 -2.57
CA ASN A 394 -3.61 -16.99 -1.96
C ASN A 394 -4.25 -16.05 -0.94
N PRO A 395 -5.59 -15.95 -0.86
CA PRO A 395 -6.28 -15.21 0.20
C PRO A 395 -5.79 -15.64 1.59
N ALA A 396 -5.42 -14.66 2.43
CA ALA A 396 -4.80 -14.97 3.72
C ALA A 396 -5.17 -13.98 4.82
N PHE A 397 -5.01 -14.40 6.07
CA PHE A 397 -5.06 -13.56 7.26
C PHE A 397 -4.12 -14.10 8.34
N LYS A 398 -3.77 -13.26 9.33
CA LYS A 398 -2.91 -13.64 10.46
C LYS A 398 -3.69 -13.76 11.76
N MET A 399 -3.14 -14.56 12.66
CA MET A 399 -3.52 -14.59 14.06
C MET A 399 -2.26 -14.51 14.92
N TYR A 400 -2.31 -13.64 15.91
CA TYR A 400 -1.27 -13.46 16.90
C TYR A 400 -1.73 -14.02 18.24
N ASP A 401 -0.84 -14.73 18.93
CA ASP A 401 -0.95 -15.02 20.35
C ASP A 401 -0.15 -13.95 21.09
N ILE A 402 -0.82 -13.13 21.90
CA ILE A 402 -0.23 -12.00 22.62
C ILE A 402 -0.21 -12.32 24.11
N ASP A 403 0.92 -12.12 24.76
CA ASP A 403 1.04 -12.26 26.21
C ASP A 403 0.17 -11.21 26.92
N PRO A 404 -0.74 -11.61 27.85
CA PRO A 404 -1.65 -10.67 28.48
C PRO A 404 -1.01 -9.72 29.51
N ASP A 405 0.24 -9.95 29.90
CA ASP A 405 0.94 -9.14 30.90
C ASP A 405 1.97 -8.19 30.25
N SER A 406 2.66 -8.64 29.20
CA SER A 406 3.70 -7.87 28.52
C SER A 406 3.26 -7.32 27.15
N TYR A 407 2.15 -7.81 26.63
CA TYR A 407 1.61 -7.50 25.29
C TYR A 407 2.56 -7.87 24.13
N GLU A 408 3.51 -8.75 24.39
CA GLU A 408 4.43 -9.25 23.38
C GLU A 408 3.80 -10.35 22.53
N ILE A 409 4.18 -10.44 21.27
CA ILE A 409 3.76 -11.53 20.38
C ILE A 409 4.52 -12.80 20.77
N MET A 410 3.78 -13.84 21.11
CA MET A 410 4.29 -15.16 21.48
C MET A 410 4.28 -16.13 20.31
N ASP A 411 3.33 -16.00 19.39
CA ASP A 411 3.23 -16.80 18.17
C ASP A 411 2.52 -16.02 17.06
N VAL A 412 2.87 -16.30 15.82
CA VAL A 412 2.22 -15.79 14.61
C VAL A 412 1.79 -16.95 13.75
N ARG A 413 0.53 -16.97 13.37
CA ARG A 413 -0.03 -18.00 12.50
C ARG A 413 -0.67 -17.34 11.29
N SER A 414 -0.22 -17.69 10.10
CA SER A 414 -0.82 -17.29 8.83
C SER A 414 -1.74 -18.39 8.32
N TYR A 415 -2.97 -18.03 8.05
CA TYR A 415 -3.99 -18.89 7.47
C TYR A 415 -4.20 -18.47 6.02
N TYR A 416 -4.09 -19.40 5.08
CA TYR A 416 -4.35 -19.10 3.68
C TYR A 416 -5.18 -20.19 3.00
N ASN A 417 -5.99 -19.75 2.02
CA ASN A 417 -6.84 -20.61 1.23
C ASN A 417 -6.20 -20.83 -0.14
N VAL A 418 -5.89 -22.08 -0.47
CA VAL A 418 -5.36 -22.42 -1.79
C VAL A 418 -6.52 -22.40 -2.80
N LEU A 419 -6.58 -21.34 -3.61
CA LEU A 419 -7.48 -21.28 -4.75
C LEU A 419 -6.99 -22.32 -5.79
N SER A 420 -7.74 -23.39 -5.97
CA SER A 420 -7.43 -24.41 -6.97
C SER A 420 -7.49 -23.80 -8.37
N CYS A 421 -6.32 -23.73 -9.04
CA CYS A 421 -6.35 -23.74 -10.51
C CYS A 421 -7.12 -24.99 -11.00
N PRO A 422 -7.74 -24.95 -12.20
CA PRO A 422 -8.29 -26.16 -12.81
C PRO A 422 -7.22 -27.26 -12.74
N PRO A 423 -7.60 -28.51 -12.43
CA PRO A 423 -6.64 -29.56 -12.14
C PRO A 423 -5.67 -29.70 -13.30
N ASP A 424 -4.39 -29.46 -13.03
CA ASP A 424 -3.32 -29.84 -13.93
C ASP A 424 -3.37 -31.37 -14.05
N PRO A 425 -3.67 -31.94 -15.22
CA PRO A 425 -3.79 -33.38 -15.40
C PRO A 425 -2.47 -34.12 -15.14
N THR A 426 -1.35 -33.39 -14.96
CA THR A 426 -0.02 -33.98 -14.69
C THR A 426 0.32 -34.07 -13.21
N LEU A 427 -0.46 -33.43 -12.30
CA LEU A 427 -0.27 -33.55 -10.86
C LEU A 427 -1.06 -34.74 -10.31
N THR A 428 -0.47 -35.93 -10.41
CA THR A 428 -0.92 -37.13 -9.74
C THR A 428 -0.75 -37.01 -8.24
N SER A 429 -1.89 -37.11 -7.52
CA SER A 429 -2.04 -37.45 -6.11
C SER A 429 -1.50 -36.46 -5.06
N LEU A 430 -2.39 -35.52 -4.68
CA LEU A 430 -2.63 -35.21 -3.27
C LEU A 430 -4.09 -34.75 -3.14
N GLN A 431 -4.91 -35.67 -2.64
CA GLN A 431 -6.29 -35.55 -2.16
C GLN A 431 -7.28 -34.69 -2.98
N ARG A 432 -8.15 -35.37 -3.74
CA ARG A 432 -9.41 -34.78 -4.23
C ARG A 432 -10.20 -34.23 -3.04
N PRO A 433 -10.64 -32.96 -3.06
CA PRO A 433 -11.63 -32.50 -2.09
C PRO A 433 -12.95 -33.20 -2.40
N GLY A 434 -13.51 -33.88 -1.41
CA GLY A 434 -14.93 -34.18 -1.42
C GLY A 434 -15.75 -32.90 -1.52
N ASN A 435 -17.01 -33.01 -1.99
CA ASN A 435 -17.99 -31.94 -2.20
C ASN A 435 -18.31 -31.08 -0.96
N SER A 436 -17.32 -30.47 -0.31
CA SER A 436 -17.51 -29.48 0.72
C SER A 436 -17.02 -28.12 0.20
N SER A 437 -17.86 -27.11 0.33
CA SER A 437 -17.68 -25.72 -0.12
C SER A 437 -16.55 -24.97 0.60
N THR A 438 -15.67 -25.64 1.32
CA THR A 438 -14.54 -25.06 2.06
C THR A 438 -13.24 -25.65 1.54
N ALA A 439 -12.44 -24.84 0.84
CA ALA A 439 -11.08 -25.21 0.46
C ALA A 439 -10.20 -25.42 1.71
N PRO A 440 -9.18 -26.32 1.66
CA PRO A 440 -8.33 -26.58 2.81
C PRO A 440 -7.48 -25.36 3.18
N VAL A 441 -7.71 -24.83 4.36
CA VAL A 441 -6.86 -23.78 4.96
C VAL A 441 -5.56 -24.42 5.41
N ARG A 442 -4.42 -23.88 4.95
CA ARG A 442 -3.08 -24.27 5.42
C ARG A 442 -2.64 -23.36 6.54
N LEU A 443 -1.97 -23.94 7.53
CA LEU A 443 -1.44 -23.26 8.71
C LEU A 443 0.09 -23.25 8.64
N CYS A 444 0.68 -22.06 8.82
CA CYS A 444 2.11 -21.90 9.07
C CYS A 444 2.30 -21.23 10.43
N SER A 445 3.08 -21.85 11.32
CA SER A 445 3.36 -21.33 12.67
C SER A 445 4.85 -21.16 12.89
N THR A 446 5.24 -20.08 13.57
CA THR A 446 6.64 -19.76 13.91
C THR A 446 7.10 -20.41 15.21
N ARG A 447 6.20 -20.97 16.02
CA ARG A 447 6.48 -21.43 17.41
C ARG A 447 7.41 -22.63 17.53
N THR A 448 7.64 -23.39 16.47
CA THR A 448 8.43 -24.62 16.54
C THR A 448 9.93 -24.41 16.83
N LEU A 449 10.40 -23.15 16.87
CA LEU A 449 11.81 -22.78 17.00
C LEU A 449 12.17 -22.16 18.36
N LEU A 450 11.19 -21.93 19.27
CA LEU A 450 11.40 -21.20 20.51
C LEU A 450 11.01 -21.98 21.78
N PRO A 451 11.66 -21.69 22.92
CA PRO A 451 11.18 -22.14 24.23
C PRO A 451 9.73 -21.68 24.49
N PRO A 452 8.94 -22.43 25.29
CA PRO A 452 7.51 -22.16 25.50
C PRO A 452 7.16 -20.75 25.98
N ASN A 453 8.07 -20.10 26.72
CA ASN A 453 7.85 -18.76 27.31
C ASN A 453 8.63 -17.64 26.60
N ALA A 454 9.27 -17.92 25.47
CA ALA A 454 9.96 -16.91 24.72
C ALA A 454 8.99 -16.16 23.80
N SER A 455 9.11 -14.84 23.74
CA SER A 455 8.39 -14.00 22.79
C SER A 455 9.13 -13.90 21.45
N LEU A 456 8.40 -13.51 20.40
CA LEU A 456 8.96 -13.16 19.10
C LEU A 456 9.52 -11.72 19.17
N SER A 457 10.55 -11.53 20.01
CA SER A 457 11.18 -10.23 20.23
C SER A 457 11.86 -9.69 18.97
N PRO A 458 12.17 -8.38 18.88
CA PRO A 458 12.94 -7.81 17.77
C PRO A 458 14.28 -8.54 17.54
N ALA A 459 14.96 -8.95 18.62
CA ALA A 459 16.18 -9.75 18.56
C ALA A 459 15.95 -11.13 17.92
N PHE A 460 14.82 -11.79 18.19
CA PHE A 460 14.45 -13.05 17.51
C PHE A 460 14.34 -12.83 15.99
N TRP A 461 13.62 -11.82 15.56
CA TRP A 461 13.45 -11.53 14.13
C TRP A 461 14.78 -11.17 13.47
N HIS A 462 15.64 -10.41 14.15
CA HIS A 462 16.99 -10.16 13.66
C HIS A 462 17.76 -11.48 13.46
N ASN A 463 17.79 -12.35 14.47
CA ASN A 463 18.48 -13.64 14.39
C ASN A 463 17.89 -14.54 13.29
N LEU A 464 16.59 -14.49 13.02
CA LEU A 464 15.97 -15.19 11.90
C LEU A 464 16.53 -14.69 10.56
N THR A 465 16.74 -13.39 10.39
CA THR A 465 17.38 -12.88 9.17
C THR A 465 18.83 -13.32 9.03
N GLU A 466 19.57 -13.55 10.14
CA GLU A 466 20.91 -14.15 10.11
C GLU A 466 20.88 -15.60 9.62
N VAL A 467 19.82 -16.36 9.96
CA VAL A 467 19.59 -17.69 9.39
C VAL A 467 19.36 -17.60 7.89
N PHE A 468 18.57 -16.64 7.44
CA PHE A 468 18.30 -16.44 6.00
C PHE A 468 19.55 -16.07 5.21
N TYR A 469 20.46 -15.27 5.77
CA TYR A 469 21.76 -15.00 5.13
C TYR A 469 22.55 -16.28 4.87
N LYS A 470 22.57 -17.22 5.83
CA LYS A 470 23.40 -18.42 5.83
C LYS A 470 22.74 -19.65 5.19
N ASN A 471 21.41 -19.65 5.06
CA ASN A 471 20.62 -20.80 4.61
C ASN A 471 19.61 -20.41 3.52
N ASP A 472 19.98 -20.68 2.28
CA ASP A 472 19.13 -20.36 1.11
C ASP A 472 17.81 -21.13 1.14
N THR A 473 17.77 -22.37 1.62
CA THR A 473 16.53 -23.14 1.71
C THR A 473 15.54 -22.47 2.67
N ALA A 474 16.02 -22.04 3.84
CA ALA A 474 15.19 -21.30 4.80
C ALA A 474 14.69 -19.98 4.20
N PHE A 475 15.57 -19.26 3.49
CA PHE A 475 15.20 -18.02 2.83
C PHE A 475 14.15 -18.23 1.73
N GLN A 476 14.32 -19.23 0.84
CA GLN A 476 13.33 -19.54 -0.19
C GLN A 476 11.99 -20.02 0.40
N THR A 477 12.02 -20.66 1.56
CA THR A 477 10.79 -21.02 2.29
C THR A 477 10.06 -19.76 2.76
N TYR A 478 10.80 -18.79 3.32
CA TYR A 478 10.22 -17.48 3.65
C TYR A 478 9.63 -16.79 2.40
N ILE A 479 10.34 -16.77 1.27
CA ILE A 479 9.83 -16.17 0.02
C ILE A 479 8.52 -16.83 -0.41
N ALA A 480 8.38 -18.14 -0.26
CA ALA A 480 7.13 -18.84 -0.56
C ALA A 480 5.99 -18.41 0.39
N HIS A 481 6.28 -18.16 1.67
CA HIS A 481 5.29 -17.64 2.63
C HIS A 481 4.96 -16.16 2.37
N LYS A 482 5.97 -15.32 2.11
CA LYS A 482 5.79 -13.92 1.72
C LYS A 482 4.77 -13.78 0.59
N HIS A 483 4.87 -14.61 -0.44
CA HIS A 483 3.95 -14.62 -1.59
C HIS A 483 2.68 -15.46 -1.37
N ARG A 484 2.39 -15.90 -0.15
CA ARG A 484 1.18 -16.66 0.18
C ARG A 484 0.98 -17.94 -0.65
N GLY A 485 2.09 -18.59 -1.05
CA GLY A 485 2.12 -19.84 -1.79
C GLY A 485 3.33 -19.98 -2.69
N ARG A 486 3.89 -21.19 -2.75
CA ARG A 486 5.09 -21.49 -3.55
C ARG A 486 4.83 -21.34 -5.05
N GLU A 487 3.60 -21.56 -5.47
CA GLU A 487 3.14 -21.45 -6.86
C GLU A 487 3.20 -20.04 -7.42
N PHE A 488 3.32 -19.02 -6.55
CA PHE A 488 3.45 -17.62 -6.97
C PHE A 488 4.91 -17.18 -7.13
N VAL A 489 5.85 -17.97 -6.65
CA VAL A 489 7.27 -17.70 -6.81
C VAL A 489 7.74 -18.15 -8.20
N ARG A 490 7.71 -17.25 -9.17
CA ARG A 490 8.08 -17.56 -10.57
C ARG A 490 9.56 -17.89 -10.72
N ARG A 491 10.44 -17.25 -9.95
CA ARG A 491 11.89 -17.47 -9.96
C ARG A 491 12.44 -17.44 -8.54
N PRO A 492 13.47 -18.25 -8.20
CA PRO A 492 14.13 -18.14 -6.91
C PRO A 492 14.70 -16.74 -6.68
N CYS A 493 14.48 -16.17 -5.50
CA CYS A 493 15.06 -14.90 -5.11
C CYS A 493 16.51 -15.12 -4.67
N VAL A 494 17.48 -14.80 -5.54
CA VAL A 494 18.92 -15.00 -5.31
C VAL A 494 19.71 -13.73 -5.66
N GLY A 495 20.97 -13.64 -5.23
CA GLY A 495 21.83 -12.50 -5.53
C GLY A 495 21.27 -11.16 -5.06
N ALA A 496 21.11 -10.20 -5.96
CA ALA A 496 20.59 -8.87 -5.66
C ALA A 496 19.18 -8.91 -5.05
N CYS A 497 18.28 -9.78 -5.52
CA CYS A 497 16.96 -9.99 -4.95
C CYS A 497 17.06 -10.39 -3.46
N LYS A 498 17.86 -11.40 -3.12
CA LYS A 498 18.04 -11.82 -1.72
C LYS A 498 18.60 -10.69 -0.85
N ASN A 499 19.62 -10.00 -1.35
CA ASN A 499 20.25 -8.90 -0.61
C ASN A 499 19.29 -7.72 -0.38
N GLY A 500 18.50 -7.37 -1.38
CA GLY A 500 17.46 -6.34 -1.29
C GLY A 500 16.40 -6.71 -0.24
N THR A 501 15.81 -7.89 -0.35
CA THR A 501 14.79 -8.37 0.59
C THR A 501 15.32 -8.44 2.03
N LEU A 502 16.55 -8.92 2.24
CA LEU A 502 17.15 -8.94 3.58
C LEU A 502 17.47 -7.54 4.11
N CYS A 503 17.79 -6.59 3.23
CA CYS A 503 17.92 -5.19 3.64
C CYS A 503 16.58 -4.62 4.07
N GLU A 504 15.51 -4.82 3.29
CA GLU A 504 14.14 -4.37 3.59
C GLU A 504 13.62 -4.93 4.91
N MET A 505 13.84 -6.23 5.19
CA MET A 505 13.52 -6.81 6.49
C MET A 505 14.21 -6.10 7.67
N ARG A 506 15.34 -5.47 7.44
CA ARG A 506 16.20 -4.85 8.47
C ARG A 506 16.09 -3.33 8.47
N THR A 507 14.95 -2.78 8.07
CA THR A 507 14.72 -1.35 8.15
C THR A 507 13.24 -1.01 8.19
N LEU A 508 12.91 0.08 8.90
CA LEU A 508 11.65 0.83 8.81
C LEU A 508 11.89 2.20 8.17
N ARG A 509 13.06 2.39 7.53
CA ARG A 509 13.47 3.65 6.92
C ARG A 509 13.77 3.43 5.45
N SER A 510 13.22 4.28 4.60
CA SER A 510 13.39 4.20 3.14
C SER A 510 14.80 4.56 2.65
N ASP A 511 15.58 5.32 3.46
CA ASP A 511 16.92 5.79 3.10
C ASP A 511 18.05 4.80 3.45
N VAL A 512 17.76 3.68 4.12
CA VAL A 512 18.77 2.72 4.60
C VAL A 512 19.13 1.66 3.57
N CYS A 513 18.17 1.24 2.76
CA CYS A 513 18.41 0.28 1.69
C CYS A 513 18.62 1.01 0.36
N PRO A 514 19.52 0.51 -0.50
CA PRO A 514 19.64 1.06 -1.84
C PRO A 514 18.26 1.01 -2.49
N GLN A 515 17.69 2.15 -2.75
CA GLN A 515 16.50 2.23 -3.57
C GLN A 515 16.88 1.66 -4.93
N GLN A 516 16.05 0.80 -5.49
CA GLN A 516 16.20 0.42 -6.89
C GLN A 516 15.78 1.63 -7.74
N SER A 517 16.59 2.70 -7.66
CA SER A 517 16.49 3.82 -8.57
C SER A 517 16.96 3.34 -9.94
N GLY A 518 16.04 3.22 -10.81
CA GLY A 518 16.30 2.93 -12.21
C GLY A 518 15.04 3.28 -12.98
N PRO A 519 15.16 3.64 -14.26
CA PRO A 519 13.98 3.86 -15.07
C PRO A 519 13.08 2.63 -14.93
N ILE A 520 11.80 2.87 -14.71
CA ILE A 520 10.72 1.85 -14.62
C ILE A 520 10.73 0.93 -15.85
N PHE A 521 11.43 1.34 -16.90
CA PHE A 521 11.64 0.59 -18.12
C PHE A 521 12.84 -0.35 -17.97
N ARG A 522 12.59 -1.60 -17.66
CA ARG A 522 13.61 -2.63 -17.89
C ARG A 522 13.86 -2.78 -19.40
N ILE A 523 15.15 -2.97 -19.73
CA ILE A 523 15.59 -3.36 -21.06
C ILE A 523 14.65 -4.45 -21.61
N PRO A 524 14.21 -4.36 -22.88
CA PRO A 524 13.34 -5.36 -23.47
C PRO A 524 13.91 -6.77 -23.26
N ASP A 525 13.04 -7.73 -23.01
CA ASP A 525 13.43 -9.14 -23.06
C ASP A 525 13.91 -9.49 -24.48
N ASP A 526 14.49 -10.70 -24.66
CA ASP A 526 15.01 -11.18 -25.94
C ASP A 526 13.94 -11.21 -27.07
N HIS A 527 12.69 -10.92 -26.75
CA HIS A 527 11.55 -10.81 -27.67
C HIS A 527 11.05 -9.38 -27.88
N GLY A 528 11.74 -8.37 -27.34
CA GLY A 528 11.38 -6.96 -27.51
C GLY A 528 10.18 -6.50 -26.67
N HIS A 529 9.73 -7.28 -25.67
CA HIS A 529 8.67 -6.87 -24.77
C HIS A 529 9.25 -6.04 -23.61
N PHE A 530 8.79 -4.81 -23.48
CA PHE A 530 9.06 -3.99 -22.32
C PHE A 530 8.28 -4.54 -21.13
N SER A 531 8.97 -4.99 -20.09
CA SER A 531 8.34 -5.30 -18.82
C SER A 531 8.45 -4.10 -17.89
N PHE A 532 7.32 -3.62 -17.39
CA PHE A 532 7.34 -2.75 -16.23
C PHE A 532 7.93 -3.49 -15.03
N ALA A 533 8.57 -2.78 -14.11
CA ALA A 533 8.92 -3.38 -12.84
C ALA A 533 7.61 -3.89 -12.19
N PRO A 534 7.52 -5.18 -11.86
CA PRO A 534 6.26 -5.77 -11.38
C PRO A 534 5.74 -5.15 -10.08
N GLU A 535 6.57 -4.37 -9.41
CA GLU A 535 6.31 -3.82 -8.07
C GLU A 535 5.49 -2.51 -8.09
N LEU A 536 5.28 -1.91 -9.25
CA LEU A 536 4.60 -0.60 -9.37
C LEU A 536 3.18 -0.68 -9.96
N GLY A 537 2.69 -1.84 -10.33
CA GLY A 537 1.42 -1.96 -11.04
C GLY A 537 0.35 -2.84 -10.39
N SER A 538 0.68 -3.59 -9.33
CA SER A 538 -0.23 -4.62 -8.82
C SER A 538 -1.06 -4.21 -7.60
N CYS A 539 -0.69 -3.15 -6.90
CA CYS A 539 -1.37 -2.74 -5.67
C CYS A 539 -1.99 -1.33 -5.72
N GLU A 540 -1.86 -0.60 -6.82
CA GLU A 540 -2.26 0.82 -6.91
C GLU A 540 -3.45 1.07 -7.87
N GLY A 541 -3.97 0.03 -8.53
CA GLY A 541 -4.98 0.19 -9.58
C GLY A 541 -4.48 0.97 -10.82
N GLU A 542 -5.34 1.19 -11.80
CA GLU A 542 -5.05 1.95 -13.01
C GLU A 542 -5.43 3.44 -12.83
N GLY A 543 -4.70 4.14 -11.97
CA GLY A 543 -4.85 5.59 -11.80
C GLY A 543 -4.12 6.40 -12.88
N ILE A 544 -4.31 7.73 -12.85
CA ILE A 544 -3.70 8.65 -13.82
C ILE A 544 -2.17 8.53 -13.90
N GLY A 545 -1.48 8.27 -12.79
CA GLY A 545 -0.03 8.04 -12.78
C GLY A 545 0.36 6.80 -13.59
N GLY A 546 -0.38 5.69 -13.44
CA GLY A 546 -0.20 4.46 -14.23
C GLY A 546 -0.38 4.72 -15.72
N ILE A 547 -1.45 5.41 -16.09
CA ILE A 547 -1.74 5.81 -17.47
C ILE A 547 -0.60 6.64 -18.07
N LEU A 548 -0.15 7.68 -17.38
CA LEU A 548 0.92 8.55 -17.87
C LEU A 548 2.26 7.80 -18.01
N ARG A 549 2.58 6.88 -17.09
CA ARG A 549 3.73 5.98 -17.21
C ARG A 549 3.65 5.08 -18.44
N LYS A 550 2.49 4.45 -18.69
CA LYS A 550 2.27 3.61 -19.87
C LYS A 550 2.35 4.41 -21.17
N MET A 551 1.84 5.64 -21.19
CA MET A 551 1.97 6.56 -22.33
C MET A 551 3.45 6.84 -22.64
N ALA A 552 4.27 7.17 -21.62
CA ALA A 552 5.71 7.40 -21.79
C ALA A 552 6.42 6.14 -22.31
N ALA A 553 6.17 4.97 -21.72
CA ALA A 553 6.76 3.70 -22.13
C ALA A 553 6.49 3.32 -23.58
N ARG A 554 5.24 3.51 -24.03
CA ARG A 554 4.86 3.17 -25.42
C ARG A 554 5.59 4.01 -26.45
N ALA A 555 5.93 5.24 -26.11
CA ALA A 555 6.67 6.12 -27.00
C ALA A 555 8.15 5.72 -27.08
N VAL A 556 8.78 5.32 -25.97
CA VAL A 556 10.14 4.79 -25.96
C VAL A 556 10.24 3.52 -26.81
N ALA A 557 9.25 2.61 -26.71
CA ALA A 557 9.20 1.39 -27.52
C ALA A 557 9.16 1.69 -29.04
N LYS A 558 8.36 2.67 -29.47
CA LYS A 558 8.28 3.08 -30.88
C LYS A 558 9.61 3.62 -31.40
N THR A 559 10.32 4.43 -30.62
CA THR A 559 11.62 5.01 -31.02
C THR A 559 12.70 3.93 -31.14
N TRP A 560 12.67 2.92 -30.30
CA TRP A 560 13.65 1.83 -30.33
C TRP A 560 13.47 0.91 -31.55
N VAL A 561 12.23 0.57 -31.91
CA VAL A 561 11.90 -0.22 -33.11
C VAL A 561 12.38 0.48 -34.38
N LEU A 562 12.22 1.82 -34.44
CA LEU A 562 12.69 2.60 -35.60
C LEU A 562 14.22 2.70 -35.66
N SER A 563 14.93 2.73 -34.55
CA SER A 563 16.39 2.76 -34.50
C SER A 563 17.01 1.40 -34.81
N SER A 564 16.37 0.29 -34.42
CA SER A 564 16.86 -1.07 -34.72
C SER A 564 16.63 -1.47 -36.18
N SER A 565 15.59 -0.97 -36.83
CA SER A 565 15.34 -1.18 -38.26
C SER A 565 16.30 -0.40 -39.19
N SER A 566 16.94 0.66 -38.69
CA SER A 566 17.95 1.45 -39.45
C SER A 566 19.37 0.89 -39.35
N ILE A 567 19.62 -0.12 -38.50
CA ILE A 567 20.93 -0.79 -38.36
C ILE A 567 21.00 -2.08 -39.20
N SER A 568 19.86 -2.54 -39.71
CA SER A 568 19.76 -3.74 -40.57
C SER A 568 19.54 -3.45 -42.05
N SER A 569 19.79 -2.23 -42.53
CA SER A 569 19.77 -1.85 -43.94
C SER A 569 21.16 -1.49 -44.47
#